data_e3fe578f4a0dd5a9a6354ae4cf2de006
#
_entry.id   e3fe578f4a0dd5a9a6354ae4cf2de006
#
_cell.length_a   1.000
_cell.length_b   1.000
_cell.length_c   1.000
_cell.angle_alpha   90.00
_cell.angle_beta   90.00
_cell.angle_gamma   90.00
#
_symmetry.space_group_name_H-M   'P 1'
#
loop_
_entity.id
_entity.type
_entity.pdbx_description
1 polymer ?
#
loop_
_entity_poly.entity_id
_entity_poly.type
_entity_poly.pdbx_seq_one_letter_code
_entity_poly.pdbx_strand_id
1 'polypeptide(L)'
;MNSIKYSIIIPVFNNQTGISQIVNTFVSMGCLGTVVELLIIDDGSVKPITVEAIEGVNLIRQMNTGVSGARNNGIKAAKGEYIAFLDSDDFYDSDVIGMWESATRESQNAELLIFDSRVIDRINNKTLYQTHKCAPGIYSGSNALKYYFNKEIFSHICSILCKREFLLGKGIFFNQKLALSEDVLFMVECINNAEWVHIDQRRYYNYLIHKGSVTNVVATEKVLNHFEAFDVIKNIPVSDNTTKYKNYFVATMYLNYLFKLMSNKCNSSRVIDETLARKAYLQVNLKSSFSIRYFATLVFKILSFFPSAILKPMLTKACKVRHEY
;
A
#
# COMPACT_ATOMS: atom_id res chain seq x y z
N MET A 1 -33.50 3.10 -10.62
CA MET A 1 -32.12 3.48 -11.05
C MET A 1 -31.18 2.48 -10.41
N ASN A 2 -30.38 1.76 -11.17
CA ASN A 2 -29.36 0.89 -10.59
C ASN A 2 -28.36 1.79 -9.84
N SER A 3 -28.16 1.55 -8.56
CA SER A 3 -27.17 2.29 -7.78
C SER A 3 -25.78 1.78 -8.15
N ILE A 4 -24.84 2.69 -8.38
CA ILE A 4 -23.41 2.34 -8.57
C ILE A 4 -22.96 1.54 -7.35
N LYS A 5 -22.37 0.37 -7.59
CA LYS A 5 -21.86 -0.50 -6.53
C LYS A 5 -20.39 -0.25 -6.24
N TYR A 6 -19.59 0.00 -7.28
CA TYR A 6 -18.15 0.18 -7.15
C TYR A 6 -17.69 1.51 -7.73
N SER A 7 -16.99 2.32 -6.93
CA SER A 7 -16.26 3.50 -7.39
C SER A 7 -14.77 3.16 -7.46
N ILE A 8 -14.18 3.24 -8.65
CA ILE A 8 -12.75 3.01 -8.85
C ILE A 8 -12.05 4.35 -8.95
N ILE A 9 -11.22 4.67 -7.99
CA ILE A 9 -10.47 5.92 -7.90
C ILE A 9 -9.12 5.74 -8.58
N ILE A 10 -8.85 6.56 -9.60
CA ILE A 10 -7.66 6.48 -10.44
C ILE A 10 -6.92 7.81 -10.36
N PRO A 11 -5.94 7.94 -9.45
CA PRO A 11 -5.07 9.11 -9.44
C PRO A 11 -4.16 9.09 -10.67
N VAL A 12 -4.01 10.23 -11.34
CA VAL A 12 -3.16 10.33 -12.52
C VAL A 12 -2.37 11.63 -12.54
N PHE A 13 -1.09 11.53 -12.91
CA PHE A 13 -0.23 12.66 -13.20
C PHE A 13 0.62 12.35 -14.43
N ASN A 14 0.41 13.10 -15.54
CA ASN A 14 1.14 12.97 -16.81
C ASN A 14 1.08 11.56 -17.46
N ASN A 15 0.00 10.78 -17.28
CA ASN A 15 -0.14 9.44 -17.86
C ASN A 15 -1.45 9.28 -18.65
N GLN A 16 -1.57 10.01 -19.78
CA GLN A 16 -2.72 9.88 -20.68
C GLN A 16 -2.88 8.48 -21.24
N THR A 17 -1.78 7.81 -21.60
CA THR A 17 -1.81 6.47 -22.21
C THR A 17 -2.40 5.45 -21.25
N GLY A 18 -1.99 5.47 -19.96
CA GLY A 18 -2.54 4.56 -18.95
C GLY A 18 -4.04 4.78 -18.77
N ILE A 19 -4.48 6.03 -18.68
CA ILE A 19 -5.92 6.36 -18.57
C ILE A 19 -6.71 5.82 -19.77
N SER A 20 -6.22 6.03 -20.99
CA SER A 20 -6.90 5.50 -22.20
C SER A 20 -7.00 3.98 -22.17
N GLN A 21 -5.97 3.27 -21.72
CA GLN A 21 -5.99 1.82 -21.59
C GLN A 21 -7.01 1.34 -20.53
N ILE A 22 -7.02 1.97 -19.35
CA ILE A 22 -7.97 1.62 -18.29
C ILE A 22 -9.40 1.86 -18.76
N VAL A 23 -9.71 3.03 -19.31
CA VAL A 23 -11.06 3.36 -19.80
C VAL A 23 -11.52 2.34 -20.83
N ASN A 24 -10.69 2.05 -21.85
CA ASN A 24 -11.02 1.08 -22.90
C ASN A 24 -11.28 -0.33 -22.32
N THR A 25 -10.52 -0.73 -21.30
CA THR A 25 -10.72 -2.02 -20.60
C THR A 25 -12.11 -2.05 -19.95
N PHE A 26 -12.48 -1.03 -19.18
CA PHE A 26 -13.79 -1.00 -18.52
C PHE A 26 -14.95 -0.80 -19.49
N VAL A 27 -14.77 -0.09 -20.59
CA VAL A 27 -15.75 -0.02 -21.69
C VAL A 27 -16.02 -1.41 -22.26
N SER A 28 -14.97 -2.20 -22.52
CA SER A 28 -15.10 -3.56 -23.03
C SER A 28 -15.80 -4.53 -22.05
N MET A 29 -15.74 -4.26 -20.75
CA MET A 29 -16.46 -5.04 -19.73
C MET A 29 -17.97 -4.73 -19.70
N GLY A 30 -18.43 -3.61 -20.27
CA GLY A 30 -19.85 -3.24 -20.33
C GLY A 30 -20.51 -2.94 -18.98
N CYS A 31 -19.74 -2.58 -17.95
CA CYS A 31 -20.25 -2.38 -16.59
C CYS A 31 -20.31 -0.90 -16.15
N LEU A 32 -19.82 0.03 -16.97
CA LEU A 32 -19.77 1.46 -16.67
C LEU A 32 -21.19 2.06 -16.63
N GLY A 33 -21.41 2.99 -15.71
CA GLY A 33 -22.68 3.69 -15.52
C GLY A 33 -23.80 2.84 -14.90
N THR A 34 -23.64 1.52 -14.81
CA THR A 34 -24.63 0.59 -14.24
C THR A 34 -24.17 0.02 -12.89
N VAL A 35 -22.97 -0.53 -12.82
CA VAL A 35 -22.39 -1.16 -11.61
C VAL A 35 -21.13 -0.43 -11.17
N VAL A 36 -20.37 0.11 -12.12
CA VAL A 36 -19.06 0.74 -11.89
C VAL A 36 -19.08 2.20 -12.34
N GLU A 37 -18.45 3.07 -11.54
CA GLU A 37 -17.97 4.37 -12.00
C GLU A 37 -16.42 4.42 -11.90
N LEU A 38 -15.79 5.06 -12.88
CA LEU A 38 -14.39 5.46 -12.83
C LEU A 38 -14.30 6.92 -12.40
N LEU A 39 -13.53 7.18 -11.36
CA LEU A 39 -13.20 8.52 -10.88
C LEU A 39 -11.73 8.80 -11.19
N ILE A 40 -11.47 9.41 -12.34
CA ILE A 40 -10.14 9.77 -12.80
C ILE A 40 -9.80 11.12 -12.19
N ILE A 41 -8.78 11.16 -11.32
CA ILE A 41 -8.36 12.38 -10.64
C ILE A 41 -7.05 12.86 -11.24
N ASP A 42 -7.13 13.84 -12.14
CA ASP A 42 -5.95 14.49 -12.75
C ASP A 42 -5.32 15.45 -11.75
N ASP A 43 -4.23 15.01 -11.14
CA ASP A 43 -3.49 15.74 -10.11
C ASP A 43 -2.56 16.81 -10.71
N GLY A 44 -3.12 17.65 -11.59
CA GLY A 44 -2.41 18.79 -12.16
C GLY A 44 -1.40 18.43 -13.24
N SER A 45 -1.71 17.44 -14.11
CA SER A 45 -0.85 17.10 -15.24
C SER A 45 -0.50 18.33 -16.08
N VAL A 46 0.74 18.37 -16.59
CA VAL A 46 1.24 19.48 -17.44
C VAL A 46 0.35 19.65 -18.67
N LYS A 47 0.07 18.55 -19.37
CA LYS A 47 -0.99 18.48 -20.37
C LYS A 47 -2.21 17.85 -19.68
N PRO A 48 -3.35 18.56 -19.63
CA PRO A 48 -4.55 18.03 -19.02
C PRO A 48 -4.91 16.65 -19.59
N ILE A 49 -5.31 15.75 -18.69
CA ILE A 49 -5.87 14.45 -19.11
C ILE A 49 -7.19 14.72 -19.83
N THR A 50 -7.45 13.94 -20.87
CA THR A 50 -8.68 13.99 -21.65
C THR A 50 -9.31 12.61 -21.71
N VAL A 51 -10.64 12.53 -21.58
CA VAL A 51 -11.43 11.32 -21.78
C VAL A 51 -12.67 11.69 -22.60
N GLU A 52 -13.13 10.76 -23.43
CA GLU A 52 -14.39 10.91 -24.11
C GLU A 52 -15.55 10.92 -23.10
N ALA A 53 -16.67 11.53 -23.47
CA ALA A 53 -17.88 11.52 -22.65
C ALA A 53 -18.48 10.10 -22.67
N ILE A 54 -18.20 9.33 -21.64
CA ILE A 54 -18.67 7.95 -21.45
C ILE A 54 -19.44 7.91 -20.13
N GLU A 55 -20.64 7.31 -20.14
CA GLU A 55 -21.43 7.14 -18.93
C GLU A 55 -20.65 6.32 -17.90
N GLY A 56 -20.63 6.77 -16.64
CA GLY A 56 -19.85 6.15 -15.57
C GLY A 56 -18.37 6.51 -15.55
N VAL A 57 -17.87 7.37 -16.45
CA VAL A 57 -16.50 7.91 -16.39
C VAL A 57 -16.54 9.39 -16.01
N ASN A 58 -15.92 9.72 -14.89
CA ASN A 58 -15.86 11.06 -14.33
C ASN A 58 -14.40 11.52 -14.26
N LEU A 59 -14.07 12.61 -14.93
CA LEU A 59 -12.75 13.24 -14.85
C LEU A 59 -12.82 14.47 -13.95
N ILE A 60 -12.01 14.49 -12.90
CA ILE A 60 -11.88 15.62 -11.96
C ILE A 60 -10.44 16.09 -12.01
N ARG A 61 -10.23 17.36 -12.38
CA ARG A 61 -8.91 17.97 -12.36
C ARG A 61 -8.73 18.80 -11.09
N GLN A 62 -7.56 18.71 -10.48
CA GLN A 62 -7.15 19.50 -9.31
C GLN A 62 -5.75 20.06 -9.49
N MET A 63 -5.34 21.01 -8.62
CA MET A 63 -3.94 21.38 -8.46
C MET A 63 -3.17 20.19 -7.90
N ASN A 64 -1.89 20.06 -8.26
CA ASN A 64 -1.06 18.95 -7.78
C ASN A 64 -0.93 19.01 -6.24
N THR A 65 -1.48 18.00 -5.60
CA THR A 65 -1.44 17.77 -4.13
C THR A 65 -0.85 16.41 -3.77
N GLY A 66 -0.34 15.70 -4.77
CA GLY A 66 0.19 14.35 -4.65
C GLY A 66 -0.89 13.26 -4.63
N VAL A 67 -0.46 12.02 -4.75
CA VAL A 67 -1.33 10.83 -4.86
C VAL A 67 -2.32 10.74 -3.70
N SER A 68 -1.92 11.09 -2.48
CA SER A 68 -2.79 11.12 -1.29
C SER A 68 -3.94 12.11 -1.46
N GLY A 69 -3.66 13.31 -1.96
CA GLY A 69 -4.68 14.34 -2.23
C GLY A 69 -5.65 13.91 -3.30
N ALA A 70 -5.14 13.32 -4.38
CA ALA A 70 -5.97 12.79 -5.47
C ALA A 70 -6.87 11.65 -5.00
N ARG A 71 -6.34 10.66 -4.26
CA ARG A 71 -7.16 9.57 -3.69
C ARG A 71 -8.23 10.10 -2.73
N ASN A 72 -7.90 11.09 -1.88
CA ASN A 72 -8.85 11.70 -0.95
C ASN A 72 -9.99 12.44 -1.67
N ASN A 73 -9.67 13.14 -2.75
CA ASN A 73 -10.69 13.80 -3.58
C ASN A 73 -11.62 12.75 -4.23
N GLY A 74 -11.04 11.64 -4.73
CA GLY A 74 -11.81 10.51 -5.24
C GLY A 74 -12.73 9.89 -4.18
N ILE A 75 -12.25 9.66 -2.94
CA ILE A 75 -13.08 9.13 -1.84
C ILE A 75 -14.31 10.03 -1.59
N LYS A 76 -14.12 11.35 -1.60
CA LYS A 76 -15.20 12.32 -1.38
C LYS A 76 -16.20 12.36 -2.54
N ALA A 77 -15.73 12.17 -3.77
CA ALA A 77 -16.56 12.21 -4.98
C ALA A 77 -17.29 10.88 -5.26
N ALA A 78 -16.84 9.78 -4.67
CA ALA A 78 -17.35 8.43 -4.88
C ALA A 78 -18.84 8.31 -4.52
N LYS A 79 -19.60 7.57 -5.35
CA LYS A 79 -21.04 7.29 -5.16
C LYS A 79 -21.29 5.81 -4.90
N GLY A 80 -20.35 4.94 -5.24
CA GLY A 80 -20.46 3.49 -5.06
C GLY A 80 -20.53 3.07 -3.59
N GLU A 81 -21.13 1.92 -3.36
CA GLU A 81 -21.14 1.28 -2.03
C GLU A 81 -19.71 0.94 -1.57
N TYR A 82 -18.89 0.48 -2.51
CA TYR A 82 -17.49 0.13 -2.30
C TYR A 82 -16.56 1.04 -3.08
N ILE A 83 -15.42 1.34 -2.48
CA ILE A 83 -14.31 2.07 -3.09
C ILE A 83 -13.17 1.10 -3.37
N ALA A 84 -12.64 1.15 -4.60
CA ALA A 84 -11.39 0.55 -5.02
C ALA A 84 -10.43 1.64 -5.50
N PHE A 85 -9.13 1.34 -5.51
CA PHE A 85 -8.09 2.22 -6.04
C PHE A 85 -7.34 1.52 -7.17
N LEU A 86 -7.00 2.24 -8.22
CA LEU A 86 -6.20 1.72 -9.32
C LEU A 86 -5.18 2.78 -9.75
N ASP A 87 -3.91 2.45 -9.67
CA ASP A 87 -2.86 3.34 -10.15
C ASP A 87 -2.84 3.36 -11.68
N SER A 88 -2.56 4.52 -12.28
CA SER A 88 -2.73 4.77 -13.72
C SER A 88 -1.78 3.97 -14.61
N ASP A 89 -0.78 3.30 -14.06
CA ASP A 89 0.20 2.45 -14.75
C ASP A 89 -0.04 0.94 -14.54
N ASP A 90 -1.07 0.58 -13.78
CA ASP A 90 -1.44 -0.79 -13.47
C ASP A 90 -2.77 -1.21 -14.13
N PHE A 91 -3.20 -2.45 -13.92
CA PHE A 91 -4.47 -2.92 -14.46
C PHE A 91 -5.15 -3.98 -13.59
N TYR A 92 -6.46 -4.11 -13.76
CA TYR A 92 -7.28 -5.20 -13.24
C TYR A 92 -7.56 -6.24 -14.33
N ASP A 93 -7.76 -7.48 -13.91
CA ASP A 93 -8.22 -8.54 -14.81
C ASP A 93 -9.66 -8.25 -15.30
N SER A 94 -10.02 -8.76 -16.47
CA SER A 94 -11.33 -8.49 -17.10
C SER A 94 -12.53 -9.06 -16.34
N ASP A 95 -12.32 -10.04 -15.47
CA ASP A 95 -13.35 -10.69 -14.64
C ASP A 95 -13.46 -10.09 -13.21
N VAL A 96 -12.77 -8.97 -12.96
CA VAL A 96 -12.69 -8.33 -11.63
C VAL A 96 -14.07 -8.05 -11.03
N ILE A 97 -15.05 -7.63 -11.81
CA ILE A 97 -16.39 -7.31 -11.29
C ILE A 97 -17.09 -8.57 -10.76
N GLY A 98 -17.00 -9.68 -11.49
CA GLY A 98 -17.55 -10.97 -11.02
C GLY A 98 -16.86 -11.47 -9.75
N MET A 99 -15.54 -11.28 -9.64
CA MET A 99 -14.80 -11.59 -8.41
C MET A 99 -15.26 -10.73 -7.23
N TRP A 100 -15.44 -9.41 -7.42
CA TRP A 100 -15.91 -8.50 -6.39
C TRP A 100 -17.35 -8.80 -5.95
N GLU A 101 -18.24 -9.13 -6.89
CA GLU A 101 -19.59 -9.53 -6.57
C GLU A 101 -19.66 -10.79 -5.71
N SER A 102 -18.82 -11.78 -6.03
CA SER A 102 -18.71 -12.99 -5.22
C SER A 102 -18.15 -12.69 -3.83
N ALA A 103 -17.02 -11.95 -3.77
CA ALA A 103 -16.37 -11.59 -2.51
C ALA A 103 -17.28 -10.77 -1.59
N THR A 104 -18.01 -9.79 -2.14
CA THR A 104 -18.92 -8.95 -1.34
C THR A 104 -20.10 -9.73 -0.79
N ARG A 105 -20.62 -10.74 -1.51
CA ARG A 105 -21.63 -11.68 -0.98
C ARG A 105 -21.08 -12.57 0.14
N GLU A 106 -19.85 -13.07 -0.02
CA GLU A 106 -19.18 -13.96 0.92
C GLU A 106 -18.70 -13.24 2.18
N SER A 107 -18.44 -11.93 2.09
CA SER A 107 -17.85 -11.11 3.15
C SER A 107 -18.75 -10.86 4.36
N GLN A 108 -20.03 -11.29 4.33
CA GLN A 108 -21.00 -11.05 5.40
C GLN A 108 -21.02 -9.60 5.88
N ASN A 109 -20.92 -8.66 4.94
CA ASN A 109 -20.94 -7.23 5.22
C ASN A 109 -19.66 -6.64 5.86
N ALA A 110 -18.50 -7.30 5.73
CA ALA A 110 -17.23 -6.75 6.19
C ALA A 110 -16.96 -5.34 5.58
N GLU A 111 -16.35 -4.46 6.36
CA GLU A 111 -16.04 -3.08 5.94
C GLU A 111 -14.85 -3.01 4.97
N LEU A 112 -13.94 -3.98 5.08
CA LEU A 112 -12.72 -4.06 4.28
C LEU A 112 -12.54 -5.48 3.74
N LEU A 113 -12.33 -5.59 2.44
CA LEU A 113 -11.94 -6.83 1.77
C LEU A 113 -10.52 -6.67 1.25
N ILE A 114 -9.64 -7.62 1.51
CA ILE A 114 -8.23 -7.59 1.11
C ILE A 114 -7.94 -8.84 0.27
N PHE A 115 -7.39 -8.62 -0.92
CA PHE A 115 -7.16 -9.67 -1.90
C PHE A 115 -5.66 -9.90 -2.13
N ASP A 116 -5.34 -11.09 -2.61
CA ASP A 116 -4.03 -11.40 -3.17
C ASP A 116 -3.76 -10.54 -4.43
N SER A 117 -2.51 -10.43 -4.83
CA SER A 117 -2.12 -9.66 -6.02
C SER A 117 -1.01 -10.33 -6.82
N ARG A 118 -0.76 -9.80 -8.02
CA ARG A 118 0.37 -10.18 -8.87
C ARG A 118 1.30 -8.98 -9.05
N VAL A 119 2.58 -9.29 -9.13
CA VAL A 119 3.61 -8.33 -9.55
C VAL A 119 4.18 -8.82 -10.88
N ILE A 120 4.00 -8.04 -11.91
CA ILE A 120 4.48 -8.34 -13.27
C ILE A 120 5.73 -7.50 -13.50
N ASP A 121 6.88 -8.13 -13.39
CA ASP A 121 8.17 -7.50 -13.67
C ASP A 121 8.47 -7.58 -15.17
N ARG A 122 8.17 -6.48 -15.87
CA ARG A 122 8.45 -6.35 -17.32
C ARG A 122 9.93 -6.20 -17.64
N ILE A 123 10.76 -5.84 -16.65
CA ILE A 123 12.21 -5.69 -16.85
C ILE A 123 12.85 -7.08 -16.95
N ASN A 124 12.47 -7.99 -16.03
CA ASN A 124 13.03 -9.32 -15.92
C ASN A 124 12.10 -10.41 -16.50
N ASN A 125 10.99 -10.04 -17.14
CA ASN A 125 9.97 -10.94 -17.69
C ASN A 125 9.51 -12.00 -16.68
N LYS A 126 9.16 -11.58 -15.46
CA LYS A 126 8.80 -12.45 -14.35
C LYS A 126 7.50 -12.04 -13.70
N THR A 127 6.64 -13.02 -13.39
CA THR A 127 5.46 -12.80 -12.55
C THR A 127 5.70 -13.36 -11.16
N LEU A 128 5.44 -12.54 -10.15
CA LEU A 128 5.50 -12.91 -8.75
C LEU A 128 4.08 -12.83 -8.15
N TYR A 129 3.75 -13.75 -7.28
CA TYR A 129 2.46 -13.80 -6.61
C TYR A 129 2.64 -13.33 -5.16
N GLN A 130 1.85 -12.33 -4.76
CA GLN A 130 1.73 -11.91 -3.37
C GLN A 130 0.51 -12.61 -2.78
N THR A 131 0.76 -13.66 -2.01
CA THR A 131 -0.29 -14.51 -1.43
C THR A 131 -0.31 -14.36 0.07
N HIS A 132 -1.51 -14.18 0.64
CA HIS A 132 -1.69 -14.19 2.09
C HIS A 132 -1.24 -15.52 2.69
N LYS A 133 -0.63 -15.46 3.88
CA LYS A 133 -0.18 -16.65 4.61
C LYS A 133 -1.22 -17.14 5.61
N CYS A 134 -2.16 -16.27 5.99
CA CYS A 134 -3.32 -16.68 6.77
C CYS A 134 -4.37 -17.32 5.86
N ALA A 135 -5.26 -18.13 6.42
CA ALA A 135 -6.38 -18.70 5.70
C ALA A 135 -7.33 -17.62 5.18
N PRO A 136 -8.02 -17.83 4.03
CA PRO A 136 -9.08 -16.93 3.62
C PRO A 136 -10.25 -17.02 4.61
N GLY A 137 -10.99 -15.90 4.76
CA GLY A 137 -12.15 -15.85 5.66
C GLY A 137 -12.36 -14.48 6.29
N ILE A 138 -13.29 -14.42 7.22
CA ILE A 138 -13.68 -13.19 7.92
C ILE A 138 -13.00 -13.14 9.28
N TYR A 139 -12.36 -12.02 9.56
CA TYR A 139 -11.61 -11.77 10.79
C TYR A 139 -12.08 -10.48 11.45
N SER A 140 -12.09 -10.44 12.78
CA SER A 140 -12.20 -9.15 13.46
C SER A 140 -11.02 -8.24 13.09
N GLY A 141 -11.23 -6.93 13.00
CA GLY A 141 -10.18 -5.97 12.67
C GLY A 141 -8.92 -6.15 13.53
N SER A 142 -9.08 -6.43 14.83
CA SER A 142 -7.93 -6.65 15.74
C SER A 142 -7.13 -7.91 15.39
N ASN A 143 -7.77 -8.99 14.91
CA ASN A 143 -7.08 -10.19 14.46
C ASN A 143 -6.43 -9.99 13.08
N ALA A 144 -7.13 -9.37 12.14
CA ALA A 144 -6.57 -9.00 10.85
C ALA A 144 -5.33 -8.10 11.01
N LEU A 145 -5.37 -7.14 11.95
CA LEU A 145 -4.23 -6.26 12.25
C LEU A 145 -3.02 -7.03 12.78
N LYS A 146 -3.23 -8.07 13.61
CA LYS A 146 -2.12 -8.96 14.03
C LYS A 146 -1.49 -9.68 12.84
N TYR A 147 -2.30 -10.23 11.93
CA TYR A 147 -1.81 -10.89 10.72
C TYR A 147 -1.08 -9.90 9.80
N TYR A 148 -1.62 -8.69 9.63
CA TYR A 148 -0.98 -7.64 8.85
C TYR A 148 0.39 -7.25 9.44
N PHE A 149 0.45 -6.96 10.73
CA PHE A 149 1.71 -6.63 11.40
C PHE A 149 2.70 -7.81 11.43
N ASN A 150 2.22 -9.05 11.42
CA ASN A 150 3.08 -10.23 11.36
C ASN A 150 3.54 -10.58 9.94
N LYS A 151 3.16 -9.78 8.92
CA LYS A 151 3.45 -10.01 7.50
C LYS A 151 2.85 -11.31 6.96
N GLU A 152 1.68 -11.66 7.47
CA GLU A 152 0.86 -12.78 7.00
C GLU A 152 -0.22 -12.34 6.01
N ILE A 153 -0.66 -11.07 6.10
CA ILE A 153 -1.46 -10.39 5.09
C ILE A 153 -0.52 -9.53 4.24
N PHE A 154 -0.54 -9.73 2.93
CA PHE A 154 0.09 -8.88 1.94
C PHE A 154 -1.01 -8.06 1.29
N SER A 155 -0.87 -6.74 1.28
CA SER A 155 -1.84 -5.88 0.63
C SER A 155 -1.14 -4.82 -0.19
N HIS A 156 -1.69 -4.52 -1.33
CA HIS A 156 -1.47 -3.31 -2.07
C HIS A 156 -2.74 -2.47 -2.01
N ILE A 157 -2.63 -1.16 -2.00
CA ILE A 157 -3.81 -0.29 -1.94
C ILE A 157 -4.80 -0.56 -3.08
N CYS A 158 -4.30 -1.03 -4.23
CA CYS A 158 -5.12 -1.38 -5.38
C CYS A 158 -5.70 -2.82 -5.33
N SER A 159 -5.39 -3.59 -4.28
CA SER A 159 -5.94 -4.94 -4.08
C SER A 159 -6.93 -5.01 -2.91
N ILE A 160 -7.67 -3.94 -2.67
CA ILE A 160 -8.68 -3.87 -1.62
C ILE A 160 -10.01 -3.33 -2.14
N LEU A 161 -11.08 -3.67 -1.41
CA LEU A 161 -12.36 -2.98 -1.46
C LEU A 161 -12.70 -2.48 -0.06
N CYS A 162 -13.01 -1.18 0.03
CA CYS A 162 -13.48 -0.56 1.28
C CYS A 162 -14.92 -0.11 1.12
N LYS A 163 -15.77 -0.34 2.11
CA LYS A 163 -17.08 0.31 2.14
C LYS A 163 -16.92 1.83 2.22
N ARG A 164 -17.58 2.56 1.34
CA ARG A 164 -17.54 4.02 1.31
C ARG A 164 -18.02 4.63 2.62
N GLU A 165 -19.12 4.15 3.16
CA GLU A 165 -19.68 4.64 4.43
C GLU A 165 -18.75 4.42 5.61
N PHE A 166 -18.01 3.31 5.64
CA PHE A 166 -17.00 3.05 6.65
C PHE A 166 -15.88 4.09 6.60
N LEU A 167 -15.30 4.37 5.41
CA LEU A 167 -14.25 5.36 5.28
C LEU A 167 -14.71 6.75 5.70
N LEU A 168 -15.88 7.19 5.21
CA LEU A 168 -16.42 8.50 5.52
C LEU A 168 -16.85 8.62 6.99
N GLY A 169 -17.54 7.60 7.53
CA GLY A 169 -18.03 7.59 8.91
C GLY A 169 -16.92 7.56 9.96
N LYS A 170 -15.77 6.94 9.64
CA LYS A 170 -14.58 6.91 10.51
C LYS A 170 -13.61 8.06 10.20
N GLY A 171 -13.84 8.86 9.16
CA GLY A 171 -12.94 9.92 8.75
C GLY A 171 -11.57 9.40 8.26
N ILE A 172 -11.53 8.21 7.63
CA ILE A 172 -10.28 7.58 7.17
C ILE A 172 -9.94 8.14 5.80
N PHE A 173 -8.82 8.85 5.74
CA PHE A 173 -8.27 9.47 4.54
C PHE A 173 -6.75 9.29 4.48
N PHE A 174 -6.17 9.34 3.28
CA PHE A 174 -4.72 9.35 3.13
C PHE A 174 -4.10 10.61 3.76
N ASN A 175 -3.02 10.42 4.48
CA ASN A 175 -2.30 11.54 5.08
C ASN A 175 -1.48 12.29 4.01
N GLN A 176 -1.94 13.47 3.60
CA GLN A 176 -1.31 14.27 2.54
C GLN A 176 0.07 14.83 2.91
N LYS A 177 0.46 14.81 4.18
CA LYS A 177 1.80 15.21 4.62
C LYS A 177 2.85 14.14 4.33
N LEU A 178 2.42 12.88 4.10
CA LEU A 178 3.29 11.77 3.80
C LEU A 178 3.51 11.66 2.30
N ALA A 179 4.75 11.76 1.87
CA ALA A 179 5.14 11.51 0.49
C ALA A 179 5.45 10.02 0.23
N LEU A 180 5.61 9.21 1.28
CA LEU A 180 5.93 7.78 1.22
C LEU A 180 5.30 7.06 2.42
N SER A 181 4.88 5.80 2.22
CA SER A 181 4.15 4.95 3.19
C SER A 181 2.78 5.50 3.60
N GLU A 182 2.21 6.40 2.82
CA GLU A 182 0.83 6.87 2.98
C GLU A 182 -0.18 5.72 2.85
N ASP A 183 0.12 4.78 1.93
CA ASP A 183 -0.65 3.56 1.69
C ASP A 183 -0.59 2.59 2.89
N VAL A 184 0.60 2.39 3.46
CA VAL A 184 0.79 1.55 4.65
C VAL A 184 0.01 2.11 5.84
N LEU A 185 0.08 3.43 6.07
CA LEU A 185 -0.66 4.08 7.14
C LEU A 185 -2.18 3.94 6.92
N PHE A 186 -2.66 4.23 5.70
CA PHE A 186 -4.07 4.08 5.35
C PHE A 186 -4.57 2.65 5.60
N MET A 187 -3.80 1.63 5.19
CA MET A 187 -4.14 0.23 5.45
C MET A 187 -4.23 -0.08 6.94
N VAL A 188 -3.28 0.41 7.74
CA VAL A 188 -3.30 0.21 9.20
C VAL A 188 -4.54 0.88 9.80
N GLU A 189 -4.89 2.09 9.37
CA GLU A 189 -6.09 2.79 9.83
C GLU A 189 -7.37 2.07 9.45
N CYS A 190 -7.47 1.59 8.20
CA CYS A 190 -8.62 0.80 7.75
C CYS A 190 -8.78 -0.47 8.58
N ILE A 191 -7.73 -1.28 8.72
CA ILE A 191 -7.81 -2.55 9.46
C ILE A 191 -8.09 -2.31 10.95
N ASN A 192 -7.47 -1.29 11.56
CA ASN A 192 -7.63 -0.99 12.99
C ASN A 192 -9.05 -0.50 13.35
N ASN A 193 -9.72 0.17 12.42
CA ASN A 193 -11.06 0.74 12.64
C ASN A 193 -12.19 -0.17 12.13
N ALA A 194 -11.90 -1.20 11.32
CA ALA A 194 -12.88 -2.15 10.84
C ALA A 194 -13.34 -3.08 11.98
N GLU A 195 -14.63 -3.36 12.06
CA GLU A 195 -15.17 -4.42 12.89
C GLU A 195 -14.83 -5.78 12.27
N TRP A 196 -15.06 -5.91 10.95
CA TRP A 196 -14.82 -7.13 10.19
C TRP A 196 -13.99 -6.86 8.94
N VAL A 197 -13.03 -7.75 8.68
CA VAL A 197 -12.15 -7.75 7.51
C VAL A 197 -12.26 -9.11 6.82
N HIS A 198 -12.56 -9.10 5.54
CA HIS A 198 -12.55 -10.32 4.71
C HIS A 198 -11.20 -10.46 4.01
N ILE A 199 -10.52 -11.57 4.23
CA ILE A 199 -9.28 -11.93 3.55
C ILE A 199 -9.61 -12.92 2.44
N ASP A 200 -9.22 -12.59 1.22
CA ASP A 200 -9.54 -13.34 0.00
C ASP A 200 -8.26 -13.65 -0.78
N GLN A 201 -8.13 -14.87 -1.30
CA GLN A 201 -6.97 -15.30 -2.08
C GLN A 201 -7.16 -15.17 -3.60
N ARG A 202 -8.30 -14.63 -4.05
CA ARG A 202 -8.51 -14.27 -5.45
C ARG A 202 -7.59 -13.11 -5.83
N ARG A 203 -7.17 -13.05 -7.12
CA ARG A 203 -6.23 -12.06 -7.65
C ARG A 203 -6.83 -11.41 -8.87
N TYR A 204 -7.02 -10.12 -8.81
CA TYR A 204 -7.49 -9.32 -9.92
C TYR A 204 -6.57 -8.14 -10.24
N TYR A 205 -5.71 -7.77 -9.30
CA TYR A 205 -4.81 -6.63 -9.42
C TYR A 205 -3.42 -7.09 -9.89
N ASN A 206 -2.90 -6.37 -10.88
CA ASN A 206 -1.60 -6.60 -11.50
C ASN A 206 -0.74 -5.35 -11.38
N TYR A 207 0.22 -5.37 -10.47
CA TYR A 207 1.23 -4.32 -10.30
C TYR A 207 2.33 -4.48 -11.35
N LEU A 208 2.56 -3.43 -12.15
CA LEU A 208 3.56 -3.44 -13.22
C LEU A 208 4.88 -2.80 -12.80
N ILE A 209 5.96 -3.58 -12.75
CA ILE A 209 7.31 -3.02 -12.60
C ILE A 209 7.87 -2.67 -13.99
N HIS A 210 8.18 -1.40 -14.19
CA HIS A 210 8.81 -0.88 -15.38
C HIS A 210 9.96 0.08 -15.01
N LYS A 211 10.78 0.52 -16.00
CA LYS A 211 11.97 1.36 -15.74
C LYS A 211 11.67 2.70 -15.04
N GLY A 212 10.46 3.22 -15.17
CA GLY A 212 9.98 4.47 -14.55
C GLY A 212 9.31 4.31 -13.18
N SER A 213 9.17 3.08 -12.66
CA SER A 213 8.48 2.85 -11.38
C SER A 213 9.18 3.57 -10.22
N VAL A 214 8.40 4.28 -9.40
CA VAL A 214 8.89 5.07 -8.25
C VAL A 214 9.69 4.20 -7.26
N THR A 215 9.37 2.91 -7.17
CA THR A 215 10.09 1.94 -6.33
C THR A 215 11.57 1.75 -6.71
N ASN A 216 11.96 2.11 -7.95
CA ASN A 216 13.33 2.02 -8.47
C ASN A 216 14.13 3.32 -8.31
N VAL A 217 13.53 4.39 -7.81
CA VAL A 217 14.22 5.67 -7.62
C VAL A 217 15.25 5.56 -6.50
N VAL A 218 16.45 6.05 -6.78
CA VAL A 218 17.55 6.13 -5.79
C VAL A 218 17.06 6.83 -4.53
N ALA A 219 17.41 6.27 -3.38
CA ALA A 219 17.05 6.78 -2.07
C ALA A 219 17.52 8.24 -1.91
N THR A 220 16.57 9.16 -1.98
CA THR A 220 16.75 10.60 -1.72
C THR A 220 16.35 10.91 -0.27
N GLU A 221 16.48 12.18 0.14
CA GLU A 221 15.98 12.64 1.45
C GLU A 221 14.50 12.32 1.69
N LYS A 222 13.70 12.15 0.63
CA LYS A 222 12.29 11.69 0.74
C LYS A 222 12.12 10.38 1.50
N VAL A 223 13.14 9.53 1.53
CA VAL A 223 13.11 8.27 2.31
C VAL A 223 12.88 8.52 3.81
N LEU A 224 13.29 9.67 4.32
CA LEU A 224 13.07 10.05 5.72
C LEU A 224 11.57 10.20 6.04
N ASN A 225 10.72 10.48 5.05
CA ASN A 225 9.26 10.59 5.24
C ASN A 225 8.61 9.26 5.63
N HIS A 226 9.24 8.11 5.31
CA HIS A 226 8.76 6.83 5.81
C HIS A 226 8.71 6.78 7.34
N PHE A 227 9.66 7.44 8.01
CA PHE A 227 9.73 7.45 9.47
C PHE A 227 8.58 8.23 10.11
N GLU A 228 8.06 9.25 9.43
CA GLU A 228 6.87 9.98 9.89
C GLU A 228 5.65 9.03 9.94
N ALA A 229 5.46 8.21 8.90
CA ALA A 229 4.42 7.18 8.90
C ALA A 229 4.62 6.15 10.02
N PHE A 230 5.88 5.73 10.26
CA PHE A 230 6.18 4.77 11.32
C PHE A 230 5.95 5.35 12.72
N ASP A 231 6.23 6.62 12.92
CA ASP A 231 5.93 7.31 14.19
C ASP A 231 4.41 7.35 14.44
N VAL A 232 3.62 7.64 13.41
CA VAL A 232 2.16 7.59 13.52
C VAL A 232 1.71 6.16 13.84
N ILE A 233 2.14 5.15 13.08
CA ILE A 233 1.77 3.74 13.29
C ILE A 233 2.15 3.28 14.70
N LYS A 234 3.35 3.64 15.18
CA LYS A 234 3.81 3.30 16.53
C LYS A 234 2.86 3.82 17.61
N ASN A 235 2.27 4.99 17.39
CA ASN A 235 1.40 5.66 18.34
C ASN A 235 -0.10 5.30 18.19
N ILE A 236 -0.50 4.58 17.12
CA ILE A 236 -1.89 4.10 16.95
C ILE A 236 -2.26 3.22 18.16
N PRO A 237 -3.37 3.51 18.86
CA PRO A 237 -3.86 2.67 19.93
C PRO A 237 -4.25 1.29 19.41
N VAL A 238 -3.73 0.24 20.04
CA VAL A 238 -4.07 -1.15 19.73
C VAL A 238 -4.11 -1.95 21.05
N SER A 239 -4.78 -3.11 21.04
CA SER A 239 -4.81 -3.98 22.22
C SER A 239 -3.40 -4.43 22.63
N ASP A 240 -3.18 -4.73 23.91
CA ASP A 240 -1.90 -5.19 24.45
C ASP A 240 -1.37 -6.42 23.68
N ASN A 241 -2.27 -7.34 23.34
CA ASN A 241 -1.94 -8.51 22.55
C ASN A 241 -1.47 -8.17 21.12
N THR A 242 -1.83 -7.03 20.56
CA THR A 242 -1.44 -6.56 19.22
C THR A 242 -0.17 -5.72 19.26
N THR A 243 0.13 -5.07 20.38
CA THR A 243 1.29 -4.17 20.55
C THR A 243 2.62 -4.84 20.17
N LYS A 244 2.85 -6.08 20.55
CA LYS A 244 4.08 -6.81 20.21
C LYS A 244 4.23 -7.04 18.70
N TYR A 245 3.13 -7.24 17.98
CA TYR A 245 3.13 -7.39 16.52
C TYR A 245 3.36 -6.05 15.83
N LYS A 246 2.75 -4.97 16.33
CA LYS A 246 2.99 -3.60 15.87
C LYS A 246 4.47 -3.23 15.99
N ASN A 247 5.07 -3.49 17.14
CA ASN A 247 6.48 -3.25 17.38
C ASN A 247 7.38 -4.05 16.42
N TYR A 248 7.07 -5.31 16.19
CA TYR A 248 7.76 -6.15 15.20
C TYR A 248 7.63 -5.59 13.79
N PHE A 249 6.42 -5.14 13.40
CA PHE A 249 6.17 -4.54 12.11
C PHE A 249 7.03 -3.30 11.87
N VAL A 250 6.99 -2.33 12.80
CA VAL A 250 7.78 -1.09 12.72
C VAL A 250 9.27 -1.39 12.66
N ALA A 251 9.77 -2.30 13.50
CA ALA A 251 11.18 -2.71 13.48
C ALA A 251 11.57 -3.34 12.13
N THR A 252 10.71 -4.19 11.57
CA THR A 252 10.95 -4.84 10.26
C THR A 252 10.94 -3.82 9.12
N MET A 253 10.01 -2.87 9.14
CA MET A 253 9.95 -1.79 8.15
C MET A 253 11.19 -0.92 8.22
N TYR A 254 11.61 -0.52 9.42
CA TYR A 254 12.86 0.21 9.63
C TYR A 254 14.07 -0.52 9.02
N LEU A 255 14.21 -1.83 9.30
CA LEU A 255 15.31 -2.63 8.75
C LEU A 255 15.27 -2.71 7.22
N ASN A 256 14.09 -2.91 6.63
CA ASN A 256 13.95 -2.94 5.18
C ASN A 256 14.45 -1.65 4.53
N TYR A 257 14.12 -0.49 5.12
CA TYR A 257 14.59 0.81 4.61
C TYR A 257 16.08 1.02 4.86
N LEU A 258 16.58 0.66 6.04
CA LEU A 258 18.00 0.72 6.34
C LEU A 258 18.80 -0.09 5.32
N PHE A 259 18.40 -1.33 5.04
CA PHE A 259 19.05 -2.17 4.04
C PHE A 259 18.94 -1.60 2.62
N LYS A 260 17.77 -1.08 2.25
CA LYS A 260 17.56 -0.45 0.93
C LYS A 260 18.50 0.75 0.75
N LEU A 261 18.64 1.60 1.77
CA LEU A 261 19.55 2.74 1.76
C LEU A 261 21.01 2.30 1.59
N MET A 262 21.41 1.28 2.34
CA MET A 262 22.80 0.79 2.33
C MET A 262 23.15 0.05 1.03
N SER A 263 22.19 -0.68 0.42
CA SER A 263 22.39 -1.44 -0.82
C SER A 263 22.36 -0.58 -2.08
N ASN A 264 21.54 0.47 -2.10
CA ASN A 264 21.36 1.34 -3.28
C ASN A 264 22.46 2.41 -3.41
N LYS A 265 23.61 2.25 -2.73
CA LYS A 265 24.71 3.21 -2.75
C LYS A 265 24.24 4.65 -2.49
N CYS A 266 23.40 4.81 -1.47
CA CYS A 266 23.00 6.14 -1.03
C CYS A 266 24.25 6.98 -0.75
N ASN A 267 24.52 7.98 -1.57
CA ASN A 267 25.71 8.82 -1.45
C ASN A 267 25.55 9.88 -0.34
N SER A 268 24.36 10.00 0.26
CA SER A 268 24.10 10.97 1.33
C SER A 268 24.43 10.36 2.69
N SER A 269 25.59 10.69 3.20
CA SER A 269 26.00 10.35 4.58
C SER A 269 24.96 10.82 5.60
N ARG A 270 24.39 12.02 5.39
CA ARG A 270 23.36 12.61 6.24
C ARG A 270 22.13 11.70 6.36
N VAL A 271 21.57 11.20 5.25
CA VAL A 271 20.39 10.33 5.26
C VAL A 271 20.67 9.02 6.02
N ILE A 272 21.86 8.45 5.84
CA ILE A 272 22.28 7.24 6.57
C ILE A 272 22.40 7.55 8.07
N ASP A 273 23.03 8.65 8.44
CA ASP A 273 23.25 9.02 9.84
C ASP A 273 21.92 9.34 10.55
N GLU A 274 21.00 10.06 9.91
CA GLU A 274 19.64 10.31 10.41
C GLU A 274 18.82 9.02 10.54
N THR A 275 18.98 8.07 9.61
CA THR A 275 18.33 6.76 9.69
C THR A 275 18.88 5.97 10.88
N LEU A 276 20.20 5.94 11.06
CA LEU A 276 20.84 5.26 12.20
C LEU A 276 20.51 5.91 13.55
N ALA A 277 20.28 7.23 13.59
CA ALA A 277 19.81 7.92 14.79
C ALA A 277 18.44 7.39 15.27
N ARG A 278 17.60 6.88 14.34
CA ARG A 278 16.29 6.28 14.65
C ARG A 278 16.33 4.80 15.02
N LYS A 279 17.49 4.22 15.33
CA LYS A 279 17.65 2.81 15.74
C LYS A 279 16.81 2.40 16.96
N ALA A 280 16.24 3.36 17.69
CA ALA A 280 15.27 3.11 18.78
C ALA A 280 14.03 2.32 18.33
N TYR A 281 13.69 2.30 17.03
CA TYR A 281 12.65 1.41 16.49
C TYR A 281 12.96 -0.08 16.72
N LEU A 282 14.23 -0.45 16.90
CA LEU A 282 14.65 -1.81 17.18
C LEU A 282 14.62 -2.16 18.67
N GLN A 283 14.58 -1.16 19.57
CA GLN A 283 14.65 -1.33 21.02
C GLN A 283 13.30 -1.63 21.69
N VAL A 284 12.33 -2.12 20.93
CA VAL A 284 11.00 -2.46 21.41
C VAL A 284 10.89 -3.93 21.78
N ASN A 285 9.92 -4.26 22.64
CA ASN A 285 9.60 -5.65 22.93
C ASN A 285 9.03 -6.33 21.69
N LEU A 286 9.74 -7.32 21.18
CA LEU A 286 9.37 -8.07 20.01
C LEU A 286 8.56 -9.31 20.40
N LYS A 287 7.68 -9.72 19.51
CA LYS A 287 7.01 -11.02 19.63
C LYS A 287 8.04 -12.14 19.42
N SER A 288 7.92 -13.22 20.16
CA SER A 288 8.60 -14.49 19.85
C SER A 288 7.99 -15.10 18.58
N SER A 289 8.79 -15.32 17.58
CA SER A 289 8.42 -15.95 16.30
C SER A 289 9.63 -16.68 15.76
N PHE A 290 9.46 -17.87 15.20
CA PHE A 290 10.55 -18.65 14.62
C PHE A 290 10.84 -18.32 13.15
N SER A 291 10.52 -17.11 12.69
CA SER A 291 10.83 -16.69 11.34
C SER A 291 12.26 -16.14 11.22
N ILE A 292 12.90 -16.36 10.06
CA ILE A 292 14.23 -15.77 9.75
C ILE A 292 14.21 -14.24 9.91
N ARG A 293 13.11 -13.59 9.53
CA ARG A 293 12.92 -12.14 9.67
C ARG A 293 12.90 -11.70 11.13
N TYR A 294 12.24 -12.48 11.99
CA TYR A 294 12.25 -12.22 13.42
C TYR A 294 13.64 -12.35 14.00
N PHE A 295 14.36 -13.42 13.64
CA PHE A 295 15.72 -13.62 14.09
C PHE A 295 16.66 -12.48 13.64
N ALA A 296 16.56 -12.07 12.36
CA ALA A 296 17.30 -10.91 11.89
C ALA A 296 16.98 -9.64 12.69
N THR A 297 15.69 -9.39 12.96
CA THR A 297 15.25 -8.23 13.76
C THR A 297 15.84 -8.28 15.18
N LEU A 298 15.92 -9.47 15.79
CA LEU A 298 16.49 -9.66 17.10
C LEU A 298 18.01 -9.39 17.11
N VAL A 299 18.74 -9.88 16.12
CA VAL A 299 20.18 -9.59 15.95
C VAL A 299 20.40 -8.07 15.82
N PHE A 300 19.60 -7.40 14.97
CA PHE A 300 19.71 -5.95 14.80
C PHE A 300 19.27 -5.17 16.05
N LYS A 301 18.35 -5.71 16.85
CA LYS A 301 18.04 -5.14 18.18
C LYS A 301 19.29 -5.13 19.08
N ILE A 302 20.05 -6.21 19.12
CA ILE A 302 21.31 -6.27 19.87
C ILE A 302 22.31 -5.27 19.29
N LEU A 303 22.48 -5.25 17.97
CA LEU A 303 23.38 -4.30 17.31
C LEU A 303 23.00 -2.83 17.54
N SER A 304 21.72 -2.52 17.75
CA SER A 304 21.26 -1.14 18.00
C SER A 304 21.82 -0.49 19.26
N PHE A 305 22.34 -1.28 20.19
CA PHE A 305 23.04 -0.76 21.39
C PHE A 305 24.45 -0.21 21.06
N PHE A 306 25.02 -0.58 19.93
CA PHE A 306 26.33 -0.06 19.53
C PHE A 306 26.23 1.37 18.98
N PRO A 307 27.26 2.21 19.16
CA PRO A 307 27.34 3.52 18.53
C PRO A 307 27.22 3.46 17.00
N SER A 308 26.58 4.46 16.41
CA SER A 308 26.39 4.54 14.95
C SER A 308 27.70 4.51 14.17
N ALA A 309 28.78 5.04 14.75
CA ALA A 309 30.14 5.00 14.20
C ALA A 309 30.67 3.57 13.99
N ILE A 310 30.24 2.62 14.81
CA ILE A 310 30.62 1.19 14.69
C ILE A 310 29.65 0.48 13.74
N LEU A 311 28.35 0.76 13.83
CA LEU A 311 27.32 0.12 13.01
C LEU A 311 27.46 0.44 11.52
N LYS A 312 27.76 1.68 11.18
CA LYS A 312 27.81 2.15 9.78
C LYS A 312 28.81 1.33 8.92
N PRO A 313 30.08 1.16 9.29
CA PRO A 313 31.03 0.36 8.52
C PRO A 313 30.65 -1.14 8.47
N MET A 314 30.12 -1.71 9.57
CA MET A 314 29.67 -3.10 9.60
C MET A 314 28.53 -3.36 8.61
N LEU A 315 27.52 -2.50 8.61
CA LEU A 315 26.38 -2.61 7.69
C LEU A 315 26.81 -2.40 6.24
N THR A 316 27.68 -1.43 5.97
CA THR A 316 28.22 -1.19 4.63
C THR A 316 28.95 -2.43 4.09
N LYS A 317 29.74 -3.09 4.94
CA LYS A 317 30.45 -4.33 4.56
C LYS A 317 29.46 -5.48 4.31
N ALA A 318 28.47 -5.67 5.17
CA ALA A 318 27.45 -6.71 5.03
C ALA A 318 26.61 -6.56 3.75
N CYS A 319 26.29 -5.32 3.35
CA CYS A 319 25.55 -5.05 2.11
C CYS A 319 26.39 -5.29 0.84
N LYS A 320 27.71 -5.08 0.87
CA LYS A 320 28.60 -5.37 -0.27
C LYS A 320 28.67 -6.86 -0.58
N VAL A 321 28.78 -7.71 0.46
CA VAL A 321 28.86 -9.18 0.31
C VAL A 321 27.60 -9.75 -0.36
N ARG A 322 26.43 -9.12 -0.21
CA ARG A 322 25.17 -9.60 -0.78
C ARG A 322 25.02 -9.34 -2.30
N HIS A 323 25.89 -8.52 -2.90
CA HIS A 323 25.90 -8.24 -4.34
C HIS A 323 26.91 -9.09 -5.12
N GLU A 324 27.71 -9.92 -4.44
CA GLU A 324 28.69 -10.80 -5.07
C GLU A 324 28.19 -12.27 -5.18
N TYR A 325 26.94 -12.53 -4.76
CA TYR A 325 26.23 -13.80 -4.92
C TYR A 325 24.84 -13.52 -5.51
#